data_d21c31bfd3f4cbac5c72e2719918ea4d
#
_entry.id   d21c31bfd3f4cbac5c72e2719918ea4d
#
_cell.length_a   1.000
_cell.length_b   1.000
_cell.length_c   1.000
_cell.angle_alpha   90.00
_cell.angle_beta   90.00
_cell.angle_gamma   90.00
#
_symmetry.space_group_name_H-M   'P 1'
#
loop_
_entity.id
_entity.type
_entity.pdbx_description
1 polymer ?
#
loop_
_entity_poly.entity_id
_entity_poly.type
_entity_poly.pdbx_seq_one_letter_code
_entity_poly.pdbx_strand_id
1 'polypeptide(L)'
;MDLAFCVVQTTVDDEARAHQMAAALVTQKLAACVQVTEVVSHYVWKGAAAREKEFLLSAKARRGDFDAIAAAIRALHSYELPEIIATPVVAGDLAYLDWLRRETER
;
A
#
# COMPACT_ATOMS: atom_id res chain seq x y z
N MET A 1 -13.46 14.78 12.11
CA MET A 1 -13.76 13.36 11.87
C MET A 1 -12.50 12.54 12.13
N ASP A 2 -12.61 11.52 12.98
CA ASP A 2 -11.48 10.63 13.24
C ASP A 2 -11.52 9.47 12.24
N LEU A 3 -10.52 9.43 11.35
CA LEU A 3 -10.41 8.41 10.31
C LEU A 3 -9.33 7.42 10.75
N ALA A 4 -9.75 6.34 11.41
CA ALA A 4 -8.85 5.36 12.01
C ALA A 4 -8.12 4.48 10.99
N PHE A 5 -8.68 4.32 9.78
CA PHE A 5 -8.17 3.39 8.77
C PHE A 5 -7.89 4.09 7.44
N CYS A 6 -6.99 3.51 6.68
CA CYS A 6 -6.61 4.03 5.38
C CYS A 6 -6.28 2.89 4.41
N VAL A 7 -6.16 3.24 3.14
CA VAL A 7 -5.59 2.36 2.12
C VAL A 7 -4.29 2.99 1.66
N VAL A 8 -3.17 2.30 1.89
CA VAL A 8 -1.86 2.74 1.45
C VAL A 8 -1.57 2.12 0.10
N GLN A 9 -1.16 2.95 -0.87
CA GLN A 9 -0.89 2.50 -2.22
C GLN A 9 0.57 2.72 -2.59
N THR A 10 1.11 1.77 -3.34
CA THR A 10 2.41 1.88 -4.02
C THR A 10 2.33 1.12 -5.34
N THR A 11 3.19 1.48 -6.29
CA THR A 11 3.32 0.78 -7.57
C THR A 11 4.75 0.33 -7.78
N VAL A 12 4.94 -0.80 -8.43
CA VAL A 12 6.27 -1.34 -8.75
C VAL A 12 6.20 -2.11 -10.08
N ASP A 13 7.31 -2.17 -10.81
CA ASP A 13 7.36 -2.77 -12.15
C ASP A 13 7.67 -4.26 -12.16
N ASP A 14 7.84 -4.88 -11.01
CA ASP A 14 8.22 -6.30 -10.85
C ASP A 14 7.15 -7.02 -10.02
N GLU A 15 6.49 -8.02 -10.63
CA GLU A 15 5.42 -8.77 -9.95
C GLU A 15 5.92 -9.51 -8.71
N ALA A 16 7.09 -10.14 -8.80
CA ALA A 16 7.64 -10.87 -7.65
C ALA A 16 7.92 -9.92 -6.48
N ARG A 17 8.44 -8.73 -6.77
CA ARG A 17 8.68 -7.72 -5.75
C ARG A 17 7.38 -7.20 -5.15
N ALA A 18 6.33 -7.04 -5.96
CA ALA A 18 5.01 -6.64 -5.48
C ALA A 18 4.48 -7.64 -4.45
N HIS A 19 4.57 -8.93 -4.75
CA HIS A 19 4.12 -9.97 -3.83
C HIS A 19 5.00 -10.07 -2.58
N GLN A 20 6.30 -9.82 -2.71
CA GLN A 20 7.23 -9.78 -1.58
C GLN A 20 6.84 -8.65 -0.61
N MET A 21 6.55 -7.46 -1.14
CA MET A 21 6.12 -6.33 -0.32
C MET A 21 4.77 -6.61 0.34
N ALA A 22 3.82 -7.15 -0.41
CA ALA A 22 2.49 -7.49 0.11
C ALA A 22 2.59 -8.49 1.27
N ALA A 23 3.37 -9.55 1.10
CA ALA A 23 3.57 -10.56 2.13
C ALA A 23 4.24 -9.98 3.37
N ALA A 24 5.24 -9.10 3.19
CA ALA A 24 5.93 -8.46 4.31
C ALA A 24 4.98 -7.60 5.15
N LEU A 25 4.12 -6.82 4.52
CA LEU A 25 3.17 -5.96 5.24
C LEU A 25 2.16 -6.78 6.06
N VAL A 26 1.67 -7.88 5.51
CA VAL A 26 0.73 -8.76 6.20
C VAL A 26 1.42 -9.51 7.33
N THR A 27 2.60 -10.06 7.08
CA THR A 27 3.36 -10.82 8.09
C THR A 27 3.75 -9.95 9.28
N GLN A 28 4.09 -8.68 9.04
CA GLN A 28 4.44 -7.74 10.10
C GLN A 28 3.22 -7.12 10.79
N LYS A 29 2.02 -7.51 10.39
CA LYS A 29 0.75 -6.97 10.91
C LYS A 29 0.61 -5.45 10.72
N LEU A 30 1.24 -4.94 9.68
CA LEU A 30 1.09 -3.54 9.28
C LEU A 30 -0.12 -3.34 8.40
N ALA A 31 -0.56 -4.39 7.70
CA ALA A 31 -1.78 -4.39 6.92
C ALA A 31 -2.55 -5.68 7.18
N ALA A 32 -3.87 -5.60 7.20
CA ALA A 32 -4.73 -6.78 7.33
C ALA A 32 -4.94 -7.48 5.99
N CYS A 33 -4.88 -6.71 4.91
CA CYS A 33 -5.11 -7.21 3.55
C CYS A 33 -4.33 -6.35 2.59
N VAL A 34 -3.63 -6.98 1.64
CA VAL A 34 -2.97 -6.26 0.55
C VAL A 34 -3.43 -6.90 -0.76
N GLN A 35 -3.98 -6.09 -1.64
CA GLN A 35 -4.40 -6.52 -2.96
C GLN A 35 -3.39 -6.02 -3.99
N VAL A 36 -3.09 -6.87 -4.98
CA VAL A 36 -2.14 -6.57 -6.05
C VAL A 36 -2.89 -6.63 -7.37
N THR A 37 -2.82 -5.54 -8.14
CA THR A 37 -3.51 -5.40 -9.43
C THR A 37 -2.51 -4.94 -10.48
N GLU A 38 -2.56 -5.54 -11.68
CA GLU A 38 -1.77 -5.06 -12.81
C GLU A 38 -2.43 -3.81 -13.37
N VAL A 39 -1.62 -2.77 -13.60
CA VAL A 39 -2.08 -1.49 -14.15
C VAL A 39 -1.12 -0.99 -15.23
N VAL A 40 -1.60 -0.05 -16.03
CA VAL A 40 -0.73 0.72 -16.95
C VAL A 40 -0.71 2.15 -16.41
N SER A 41 0.49 2.63 -16.10
CA SER A 41 0.68 3.97 -15.54
C SER A 41 1.23 4.91 -16.60
N HIS A 42 0.65 6.09 -16.69
CA HIS A 42 1.17 7.21 -17.49
C HIS A 42 1.64 8.27 -16.52
N TYR A 43 2.90 8.67 -16.61
CA TYR A 43 3.48 9.60 -15.64
C TYR A 43 4.62 10.40 -16.24
N VAL A 44 5.05 11.43 -15.55
CA VAL A 44 6.19 12.26 -15.95
C VAL A 44 7.40 11.85 -15.12
N TRP A 45 8.50 11.54 -15.79
CA TRP A 45 9.76 11.22 -15.14
C TRP A 45 10.89 11.98 -15.83
N LYS A 46 11.64 12.78 -15.05
CA LYS A 46 12.77 13.58 -15.55
C LYS A 46 12.41 14.40 -16.79
N GLY A 47 11.23 15.03 -16.75
CA GLY A 47 10.76 15.92 -17.81
C GLY A 47 10.15 15.25 -19.02
N ALA A 48 10.03 13.92 -19.03
CA ALA A 48 9.48 13.17 -20.16
C ALA A 48 8.26 12.35 -19.73
N ALA A 49 7.29 12.21 -20.64
CA ALA A 49 6.15 11.35 -20.45
C ALA A 49 6.58 9.88 -20.57
N ALA A 50 6.15 9.06 -19.63
CA ALA A 50 6.40 7.63 -19.62
C ALA A 50 5.10 6.85 -19.56
N ARG A 51 5.11 5.62 -20.10
CA ARG A 51 3.99 4.68 -20.03
C ARG A 51 4.57 3.32 -19.69
N GLU A 52 4.16 2.77 -18.55
CA GLU A 52 4.74 1.53 -18.03
C GLU A 52 3.65 0.61 -17.49
N LYS A 53 3.86 -0.70 -17.66
CA LYS A 53 3.09 -1.69 -16.92
C LYS A 53 3.63 -1.74 -15.49
N GLU A 54 2.73 -1.65 -14.53
CA GLU A 54 3.09 -1.73 -13.13
C GLU A 54 2.12 -2.62 -12.36
N PHE A 55 2.49 -2.94 -11.12
CA PHE A 55 1.66 -3.66 -10.18
C PHE A 55 1.32 -2.71 -9.04
N LEU A 56 0.02 -2.47 -8.85
CA LEU A 56 -0.50 -1.59 -7.80
C LEU A 56 -0.81 -2.42 -6.58
N LEU A 57 -0.20 -2.06 -5.45
CA LEU A 57 -0.54 -2.63 -4.14
C LEU A 57 -1.49 -1.69 -3.42
N SER A 58 -2.55 -2.25 -2.85
CA SER A 58 -3.53 -1.53 -2.03
C SER A 58 -3.58 -2.22 -0.67
N ALA A 59 -3.00 -1.57 0.33
CA ALA A 59 -2.85 -2.11 1.68
C ALA A 59 -3.88 -1.49 2.62
N LYS A 60 -4.75 -2.30 3.20
CA LYS A 60 -5.75 -1.84 4.17
C LYS A 60 -5.16 -1.90 5.56
N ALA A 61 -5.08 -0.74 6.22
CA ALA A 61 -4.26 -0.56 7.39
C ALA A 61 -4.83 0.49 8.35
N ARG A 62 -4.18 0.61 9.51
CA ARG A 62 -4.44 1.70 10.44
C ARG A 62 -3.76 2.97 9.94
N ARG A 63 -4.47 4.09 9.97
CA ARG A 63 -3.93 5.37 9.54
C ARG A 63 -2.67 5.75 10.34
N GLY A 64 -2.64 5.46 11.64
CA GLY A 64 -1.51 5.75 12.50
C GLY A 64 -0.24 4.98 12.16
N ASP A 65 -0.35 3.92 11.35
CA ASP A 65 0.79 3.10 10.95
C ASP A 65 1.41 3.53 9.61
N PHE A 66 0.95 4.64 9.03
CA PHE A 66 1.41 5.05 7.70
C PHE A 66 2.94 5.15 7.62
N ASP A 67 3.59 5.79 8.58
CA ASP A 67 5.04 5.98 8.53
C ASP A 67 5.78 4.64 8.59
N ALA A 68 5.31 3.71 9.43
CA ALA A 68 5.90 2.37 9.52
C ALA A 68 5.70 1.57 8.24
N ILE A 69 4.52 1.69 7.61
CA ILE A 69 4.22 1.04 6.34
C ILE A 69 5.11 1.61 5.23
N ALA A 70 5.24 2.94 5.17
CA ALA A 70 6.07 3.60 4.17
C ALA A 70 7.54 3.15 4.31
N ALA A 71 8.05 3.03 5.54
CA ALA A 71 9.41 2.55 5.77
C ALA A 71 9.59 1.11 5.31
N ALA A 72 8.62 0.23 5.60
CA ALA A 72 8.66 -1.17 5.16
C ALA A 72 8.63 -1.28 3.63
N ILE A 73 7.83 -0.46 2.96
CA ILE A 73 7.76 -0.42 1.49
C ILE A 73 9.10 0.04 0.92
N ARG A 74 9.66 1.14 1.43
CA ARG A 74 10.94 1.67 0.93
C ARG A 74 12.07 0.65 1.07
N ALA A 75 12.08 -0.14 2.14
CA ALA A 75 13.12 -1.13 2.37
C ALA A 75 13.17 -2.21 1.29
N LEU A 76 12.05 -2.47 0.61
CA LEU A 76 11.92 -3.52 -0.40
C LEU A 76 11.74 -2.96 -1.81
N HIS A 77 11.51 -1.66 -1.96
CA HIS A 77 11.21 -1.05 -3.24
C HIS A 77 12.47 -0.83 -4.08
N SER A 78 12.31 -0.96 -5.41
CA SER A 78 13.40 -0.80 -6.37
C SER A 78 13.52 0.62 -6.94
N TYR A 79 12.48 1.45 -6.77
CA TYR A 79 12.47 2.79 -7.34
C TYR A 79 13.22 3.80 -6.48
N GLU A 80 13.86 4.75 -7.16
CA GLU A 80 14.47 5.91 -6.52
C GLU A 80 13.42 6.77 -5.81
N LEU A 81 12.25 6.95 -6.46
CA LEU A 81 11.14 7.74 -5.93
C LEU A 81 9.84 6.94 -6.05
N PRO A 82 9.54 6.06 -5.09
CA PRO A 82 8.30 5.29 -5.15
C PRO A 82 7.08 6.13 -4.81
N GLU A 83 5.95 5.80 -5.47
CA GLU A 83 4.65 6.28 -5.00
C GLU A 83 4.32 5.60 -3.67
N ILE A 84 4.10 6.39 -2.63
CA ILE A 84 3.60 5.89 -1.35
C ILE A 84 2.61 6.93 -0.84
N ILE A 85 1.32 6.63 -0.99
CA ILE A 85 0.24 7.54 -0.56
C ILE A 85 -0.79 6.75 0.22
N ALA A 86 -1.61 7.47 0.99
CA ALA A 86 -2.72 6.87 1.70
C ALA A 86 -3.99 7.65 1.42
N THR A 87 -5.09 6.93 1.22
CA THR A 87 -6.42 7.49 1.15
C THR A 87 -7.20 7.07 2.40
N PRO A 88 -7.98 7.97 3.00
CA PRO A 88 -8.75 7.61 4.19
C PRO A 88 -9.91 6.69 3.85
N VAL A 89 -10.22 5.77 4.76
CA VAL A 89 -11.45 4.99 4.72
C VAL A 89 -12.52 5.80 5.45
N VAL A 90 -13.40 6.45 4.70
CA VAL A 90 -14.39 7.37 5.28
C VAL A 90 -15.60 6.65 5.86
N ALA A 91 -15.87 5.41 5.40
CA ALA A 91 -16.97 4.58 5.88
C ALA A 91 -16.64 3.13 5.56
N GLY A 92 -17.11 2.21 6.39
CA GLY A 92 -16.92 0.79 6.16
C GLY A 92 -17.88 -0.03 6.98
N ASP A 93 -18.07 -1.28 6.59
CA ASP A 93 -18.86 -2.24 7.36
C ASP A 93 -18.17 -2.47 8.72
N LEU A 94 -18.93 -2.36 9.80
CA LEU A 94 -18.38 -2.43 11.16
C LEU A 94 -17.66 -3.74 11.43
N ALA A 95 -18.22 -4.86 10.98
CA ALA A 95 -17.60 -6.17 11.21
C ALA A 95 -16.26 -6.27 10.46
N TYR A 96 -16.18 -5.71 9.24
CA TYR A 96 -14.95 -5.68 8.48
C TYR A 96 -13.89 -4.79 9.13
N LEU A 97 -14.27 -3.60 9.58
CA LEU A 97 -13.35 -2.69 10.25
C LEU A 97 -12.84 -3.26 11.58
N ASP A 98 -13.68 -3.98 12.30
CA ASP A 98 -13.25 -4.68 13.52
C ASP A 98 -12.24 -5.77 13.21
N TRP A 99 -12.45 -6.52 12.12
CA TRP A 99 -11.49 -7.51 11.65
C TRP A 99 -10.16 -6.86 11.30
N LEU A 100 -10.19 -5.75 10.56
CA LEU A 100 -8.98 -5.01 10.19
C LEU A 100 -8.21 -4.55 11.43
N ARG A 101 -8.94 -4.05 12.44
CA ARG A 101 -8.32 -3.63 13.70
C ARG A 101 -7.65 -4.78 14.42
N ARG A 102 -8.34 -5.94 14.53
CA ARG A 102 -7.78 -7.11 15.22
C ARG A 102 -6.53 -7.64 14.52
N GLU A 103 -6.56 -7.72 13.20
CA GLU A 103 -5.45 -8.32 12.44
C GLU A 103 -4.23 -7.41 12.35
N THR A 104 -4.35 -6.16 12.76
CA THR A 104 -3.23 -5.21 12.81
C THR A 104 -2.82 -4.86 14.24
N GLU A 105 -3.33 -5.55 15.22
CA GLU A 105 -2.87 -5.41 16.62
C GLU A 105 -1.48 -6.02 16.79
N ARG A 106 -0.60 -5.26 17.44
CA ARG A 106 0.79 -5.67 17.70
C ARG A 106 1.16 -5.45 19.15
#